data_27aab1f803c059e61e6b0b15127ab2a6
#
_entry.id   27aab1f803c059e61e6b0b15127ab2a6
#
_cell.length_a   1.000
_cell.length_b   1.000
_cell.length_c   1.000
_cell.angle_alpha   90.00
_cell.angle_beta   90.00
_cell.angle_gamma   90.00
#
_symmetry.space_group_name_H-M   'P 1'
#
loop_
_entity.id
_entity.type
_entity.pdbx_description
1 polymer ?
#
loop_
_entity_poly.entity_id
_entity_poly.type
_entity_poly.pdbx_seq_one_letter_code
_entity_poly.pdbx_strand_id
1 'polypeptide(L)'
;MTPPISADDKRYLVVVADEYRAIIYARDTLTGPLRKLRTFTNDTARMKTGELISDRGGRSFDSHGQGRHTMAGDRDAPQQQVAKTFAKDIAEMIAAESHKGTCRGYAVVAAPRFLGLLRHEFTTTVRQEPYASVDKDVVGQDESVIENLLENA
;
A
#
# COMPACT_ATOMS: atom_id res chain seq x y z
N MET A 1 10.52 20.99 11.51
CA MET A 1 10.52 20.95 10.07
C MET A 1 11.62 20.07 9.54
N THR A 2 11.29 19.23 8.62
CA THR A 2 12.26 18.32 8.06
C THR A 2 12.96 18.98 6.89
N PRO A 3 14.27 19.00 6.88
CA PRO A 3 14.98 19.60 5.74
C PRO A 3 14.78 18.73 4.49
N PRO A 4 14.93 19.33 3.33
CA PRO A 4 14.80 18.54 2.11
C PRO A 4 15.87 17.45 2.06
N ILE A 5 15.51 16.34 1.47
CA ILE A 5 16.41 15.21 1.37
C ILE A 5 17.41 15.49 0.26
N SER A 6 18.68 15.41 0.59
CA SER A 6 19.73 15.55 -0.42
C SER A 6 20.19 14.15 -0.83
N ALA A 7 21.01 14.10 -1.85
CA ALA A 7 21.57 12.83 -2.31
C ALA A 7 22.37 12.14 -1.21
N ASP A 8 22.87 12.91 -0.26
CA ASP A 8 23.64 12.35 0.84
C ASP A 8 22.75 11.82 1.96
N ASP A 9 21.48 12.20 1.96
CA ASP A 9 20.55 11.78 3.01
C ASP A 9 19.82 10.51 2.61
N LYS A 10 20.55 9.49 2.23
CA LYS A 10 19.96 8.22 1.85
C LYS A 10 19.39 7.52 3.07
N ARG A 11 18.27 6.88 2.86
CA ARG A 11 17.58 6.22 3.96
C ARG A 11 16.87 4.98 3.43
N TYR A 12 16.45 4.14 4.36
CA TYR A 12 15.63 2.98 4.04
C TYR A 12 14.17 3.35 4.21
N LEU A 13 13.34 2.84 3.34
CA LEU A 13 11.90 3.10 3.40
C LEU A 13 11.18 1.82 3.80
N VAL A 14 10.08 1.98 4.52
CA VAL A 14 9.24 0.85 4.90
C VAL A 14 7.81 1.23 4.54
N VAL A 15 7.18 0.40 3.73
CA VAL A 15 5.80 0.58 3.31
C VAL A 15 4.94 -0.34 4.15
N VAL A 16 3.99 0.23 4.88
CA VAL A 16 3.03 -0.55 5.65
C VAL A 16 1.67 -0.22 5.07
N ALA A 17 0.97 -1.20 4.52
CA ALA A 17 -0.20 -0.89 3.72
C ALA A 17 -1.28 -1.94 3.79
N ASP A 18 -2.51 -1.50 3.52
CA ASP A 18 -3.62 -2.35 3.18
C ASP A 18 -4.32 -1.71 1.98
N GLU A 19 -5.50 -2.21 1.62
CA GLU A 19 -6.20 -1.72 0.43
C GLU A 19 -6.71 -0.28 0.59
N TYR A 20 -6.74 0.22 1.82
CA TYR A 20 -7.37 1.50 2.11
C TYR A 20 -6.37 2.59 2.45
N ARG A 21 -5.20 2.24 2.95
CA ARG A 21 -4.20 3.24 3.26
C ARG A 21 -2.82 2.63 3.31
N ALA A 22 -1.84 3.49 3.17
CA ALA A 22 -0.45 3.10 3.24
C ALA A 22 0.30 4.15 4.04
N ILE A 23 1.19 3.70 4.89
CA ILE A 23 2.06 4.58 5.65
C ILE A 23 3.49 4.28 5.27
N ILE A 24 4.21 5.31 4.91
CA ILE A 24 5.62 5.17 4.52
C ILE A 24 6.45 5.66 5.68
N TYR A 25 7.34 4.80 6.14
CA TYR A 25 8.28 5.14 7.20
C TYR A 25 9.68 5.23 6.62
N ALA A 26 10.53 5.98 7.28
CA ALA A 26 11.94 6.09 6.91
C ALA A 26 12.78 5.72 8.12
N ARG A 27 13.94 5.15 7.86
CA ARG A 27 14.91 4.86 8.90
C ARG A 27 16.31 4.99 8.30
N ASP A 28 17.25 5.40 9.11
CA ASP A 28 18.58 5.67 8.61
C ASP A 28 19.41 4.41 8.46
N THR A 29 19.12 3.40 9.25
CA THR A 29 19.80 2.10 9.18
C THR A 29 18.75 1.01 9.18
N LEU A 30 19.17 -0.19 8.85
CA LEU A 30 18.26 -1.34 8.80
C LEU A 30 17.67 -1.72 10.15
N THR A 31 18.27 -1.28 11.24
CA THR A 31 17.78 -1.59 12.58
C THR A 31 17.41 -0.35 13.37
N GLY A 32 17.49 0.82 12.76
CA GLY A 32 17.18 2.05 13.44
C GLY A 32 15.70 2.28 13.62
N PRO A 33 15.34 3.28 14.41
CA PRO A 33 13.93 3.58 14.65
C PRO A 33 13.24 4.10 13.39
N LEU A 34 11.97 3.77 13.26
CA LEU A 34 11.15 4.22 12.15
C LEU A 34 10.61 5.62 12.43
N ARG A 35 10.55 6.43 11.38
CA ARG A 35 9.92 7.75 11.43
C ARG A 35 8.84 7.76 10.35
N LYS A 36 7.65 8.18 10.73
CA LYS A 36 6.58 8.29 9.76
C LYS A 36 6.90 9.42 8.77
N LEU A 37 6.91 9.09 7.50
CA LEU A 37 7.25 10.05 6.47
C LEU A 37 6.02 10.56 5.75
N ARG A 38 5.11 9.67 5.41
CA ARG A 38 3.95 10.00 4.61
C ARG A 38 2.83 9.02 4.86
N THR A 39 1.61 9.49 4.66
CA THR A 39 0.43 8.63 4.70
C THR A 39 -0.37 8.85 3.42
N PHE A 40 -0.77 7.76 2.79
CA PHE A 40 -1.65 7.80 1.64
C PHE A 40 -2.95 7.12 1.99
N THR A 41 -4.05 7.66 1.49
CA THR A 41 -5.33 6.99 1.64
C THR A 41 -5.87 6.68 0.26
N ASN A 42 -6.53 5.54 0.15
CA ASN A 42 -7.17 5.16 -1.08
C ASN A 42 -8.63 5.59 -1.00
N ASP A 43 -8.85 6.85 -1.29
CA ASP A 43 -10.19 7.43 -1.14
C ASP A 43 -11.19 6.78 -2.06
N THR A 44 -10.76 6.36 -3.24
CA THR A 44 -11.64 5.69 -4.19
C THR A 44 -12.17 4.40 -3.61
N ALA A 45 -11.31 3.61 -2.96
CA ALA A 45 -11.75 2.36 -2.36
C ALA A 45 -12.74 2.62 -1.24
N ARG A 46 -12.46 3.63 -0.42
CA ARG A 46 -13.35 3.95 0.69
C ARG A 46 -14.68 4.48 0.20
N MET A 47 -14.65 5.31 -0.81
CA MET A 47 -15.88 5.85 -1.38
C MET A 47 -16.71 4.75 -2.01
N LYS A 48 -16.08 3.87 -2.76
CA LYS A 48 -16.82 2.79 -3.40
C LYS A 48 -17.48 1.89 -2.39
N THR A 49 -16.80 1.61 -1.31
CA THR A 49 -17.40 0.79 -0.25
C THR A 49 -18.60 1.50 0.36
N GLY A 50 -18.44 2.79 0.63
CA GLY A 50 -19.53 3.57 1.18
C GLY A 50 -20.70 3.70 0.22
N GLU A 51 -20.41 3.92 -1.03
CA GLU A 51 -21.44 4.05 -2.04
C GLU A 51 -22.19 2.74 -2.22
N LEU A 52 -21.49 1.63 -2.21
CA LEU A 52 -22.13 0.34 -2.35
C LEU A 52 -23.09 0.08 -1.21
N ILE A 53 -22.70 0.43 -0.01
CA ILE A 53 -23.57 0.26 1.13
C ILE A 53 -24.79 1.16 1.02
N SER A 54 -24.59 2.39 0.64
CA SER A 54 -25.68 3.35 0.48
C SER A 54 -26.63 2.92 -0.61
N ASP A 55 -26.07 2.52 -1.72
CA ASP A 55 -26.89 2.12 -2.86
C ASP A 55 -27.73 0.92 -2.54
N ARG A 56 -27.18 -0.02 -1.80
CA ARG A 56 -27.95 -1.16 -1.44
C ARG A 56 -29.15 -0.79 -0.58
N GLY A 57 -28.95 0.16 0.27
CA GLY A 57 -30.04 0.63 1.08
C GLY A 57 -31.07 1.35 0.25
N GLY A 58 -30.62 2.04 -0.75
CA GLY A 58 -31.49 2.86 -1.54
C GLY A 58 -32.15 2.16 -2.67
N ARG A 59 -31.47 1.25 -3.38
CA ARG A 59 -32.01 0.72 -4.55
C ARG A 59 -31.96 -0.63 -4.71
N SER A 60 -31.91 -1.24 -4.30
CA SER A 60 -31.92 -2.60 -4.60
C SER A 60 -31.76 -2.91 -6.00
N PHE A 61 -31.62 -2.64 -6.30
CA PHE A 61 -31.18 -2.98 -7.35
C PHE A 61 -31.02 -3.39 -8.19
N ASP A 62 -31.35 -3.04 -8.27
CA ASP A 62 -31.24 -3.41 -9.13
C ASP A 62 -30.91 -3.73 -9.85
N SER A 63 -31.21 -3.62 -9.70
CA SER A 63 -31.01 -3.95 -10.36
C SER A 63 -30.64 -4.50 -10.77
N HIS A 64 -30.77 -4.70 -10.67
CA HIS A 64 -30.40 -5.34 -11.15
C HIS A 64 -30.28 -6.29 -11.44
N GLY A 65 -30.62 -6.30 -11.29
CA GLY A 65 -30.66 -7.63 -11.19
C GLY A 65 -30.09 -8.41 -12.24
N GLN A 66 -30.33 -8.06 -13.31
CA GLN A 66 -29.83 -8.75 -14.38
C GLN A 66 -28.44 -9.02 -14.35
N GLY A 67 -27.96 -9.91 -14.83
CA GLY A 67 -26.58 -10.21 -14.92
C GLY A 67 -25.93 -10.40 -13.61
N ARG A 68 -26.67 -10.32 -12.55
CA ARG A 68 -26.06 -10.44 -11.33
C ARG A 68 -25.42 -11.70 -11.08
N HIS A 69 -25.93 -12.72 -11.59
CA HIS A 69 -25.38 -13.97 -11.31
C HIS A 69 -24.04 -14.15 -11.92
N THR A 70 -23.84 -13.63 -13.07
CA THR A 70 -22.52 -13.71 -13.57
C THR A 70 -21.69 -12.71 -12.86
N MET A 71 -22.33 -11.86 -12.17
CA MET A 71 -21.63 -10.82 -11.56
C MET A 71 -20.89 -11.18 -10.33
N ALA A 72 -21.01 -12.37 -9.82
CA ALA A 72 -20.28 -12.73 -8.64
C ALA A 72 -18.80 -12.44 -8.81
N GLY A 73 -18.26 -12.79 -9.96
CA GLY A 73 -16.88 -12.46 -10.24
C GLY A 73 -16.70 -11.01 -10.61
N ASP A 74 -17.66 -10.46 -11.30
CA ASP A 74 -17.56 -9.09 -11.75
C ASP A 74 -17.68 -8.09 -10.63
N ARG A 75 -18.32 -8.45 -9.56
CA ARG A 75 -18.43 -7.57 -8.44
C ARG A 75 -17.11 -7.22 -7.83
N ASP A 76 -16.21 -8.19 -7.77
CA ASP A 76 -14.91 -7.99 -7.20
C ASP A 76 -13.96 -7.28 -8.15
N ALA A 77 -14.21 -7.33 -9.43
CA ALA A 77 -13.31 -6.77 -10.42
C ALA A 77 -13.07 -5.27 -10.22
N PRO A 78 -14.09 -4.44 -10.01
CA PRO A 78 -13.85 -3.02 -9.80
C PRO A 78 -13.06 -2.76 -8.52
N GLN A 79 -13.32 -3.51 -7.47
CA GLN A 79 -12.58 -3.34 -6.23
C GLN A 79 -11.14 -3.76 -6.38
N GLN A 80 -10.91 -4.84 -7.10
CA GLN A 80 -9.55 -5.27 -7.39
C GLN A 80 -8.81 -4.24 -8.21
N GLN A 81 -9.50 -3.63 -9.16
CA GLN A 81 -8.87 -2.61 -9.98
C GLN A 81 -8.49 -1.38 -9.16
N VAL A 82 -9.34 -1.00 -8.22
CA VAL A 82 -9.06 0.13 -7.34
C VAL A 82 -7.85 -0.18 -6.45
N ALA A 83 -7.79 -1.39 -5.91
CA ALA A 83 -6.66 -1.79 -5.10
C ALA A 83 -5.38 -1.86 -5.92
N LYS A 84 -5.48 -2.35 -7.14
CA LYS A 84 -4.34 -2.46 -8.03
C LYS A 84 -3.79 -1.08 -8.39
N THR A 85 -4.67 -0.13 -8.65
CA THR A 85 -4.25 1.23 -8.94
C THR A 85 -3.55 1.85 -7.73
N PHE A 86 -4.06 1.59 -6.54
CA PHE A 86 -3.42 2.08 -5.32
C PHE A 86 -2.03 1.47 -5.15
N ALA A 87 -1.91 0.17 -5.40
CA ALA A 87 -0.61 -0.50 -5.33
C ALA A 87 0.36 0.11 -6.33
N LYS A 88 -0.12 0.42 -7.51
CA LYS A 88 0.71 1.05 -8.52
C LYS A 88 1.19 2.43 -8.09
N ASP A 89 0.31 3.21 -7.49
CA ASP A 89 0.67 4.53 -6.99
C ASP A 89 1.77 4.45 -5.94
N ILE A 90 1.66 3.46 -5.04
CA ILE A 90 2.68 3.25 -4.02
C ILE A 90 4.00 2.85 -4.67
N ALA A 91 3.95 1.96 -5.64
CA ALA A 91 5.16 1.51 -6.32
C ALA A 91 5.83 2.66 -7.06
N GLU A 92 5.04 3.53 -7.68
CA GLU A 92 5.59 4.68 -8.38
C GLU A 92 6.26 5.65 -7.43
N MET A 93 5.72 5.79 -6.22
CA MET A 93 6.34 6.65 -5.23
C MET A 93 7.69 6.09 -4.80
N ILE A 94 7.77 4.79 -4.58
CA ILE A 94 9.03 4.15 -4.22
C ILE A 94 10.03 4.26 -5.37
N ALA A 95 9.56 4.07 -6.61
CA ALA A 95 10.43 4.20 -7.77
C ALA A 95 10.99 5.61 -7.89
N ALA A 96 10.18 6.61 -7.62
CA ALA A 96 10.63 7.99 -7.66
C ALA A 96 11.73 8.25 -6.63
N GLU A 97 11.55 7.74 -5.41
CA GLU A 97 12.56 7.90 -4.37
C GLU A 97 13.85 7.16 -4.74
N SER A 98 13.71 5.97 -5.31
CA SER A 98 14.86 5.19 -5.74
C SER A 98 15.61 5.91 -6.86
N HIS A 99 14.86 6.50 -7.79
CA HIS A 99 15.45 7.22 -8.91
C HIS A 99 16.23 8.45 -8.47
N LYS A 100 15.76 9.11 -7.42
CA LYS A 100 16.47 10.26 -6.85
C LYS A 100 17.74 9.87 -6.12
N GLY A 101 17.93 8.59 -5.84
CA GLY A 101 19.08 8.14 -5.09
C GLY A 101 18.94 8.30 -3.60
N THR A 102 17.74 8.60 -3.11
CA THR A 102 17.52 8.81 -1.68
C THR A 102 17.05 7.56 -0.97
N CYS A 103 16.80 6.48 -1.71
CA CYS A 103 16.35 5.23 -1.13
C CYS A 103 17.45 4.18 -1.21
N ARG A 104 17.98 3.78 -0.06
CA ARG A 104 18.98 2.73 0.00
C ARG A 104 18.38 1.36 -0.17
N GLY A 105 17.13 1.22 0.20
CA GLY A 105 16.41 -0.02 0.12
C GLY A 105 15.05 0.18 0.73
N TYR A 106 14.15 -0.78 0.51
CA TYR A 106 12.81 -0.66 1.06
C TYR A 106 12.27 -2.01 1.47
N ALA A 107 11.36 -1.99 2.43
CA ALA A 107 10.67 -3.17 2.90
C ALA A 107 9.18 -2.94 2.72
N VAL A 108 8.43 -4.03 2.61
CA VAL A 108 6.98 -3.97 2.43
C VAL A 108 6.32 -4.85 3.48
N VAL A 109 5.38 -4.27 4.21
CA VAL A 109 4.57 -4.99 5.18
C VAL A 109 3.12 -4.72 4.80
N ALA A 110 2.39 -5.74 4.42
CA ALA A 110 1.04 -5.52 3.93
C ALA A 110 0.17 -6.74 4.21
N ALA A 111 -1.14 -6.50 4.28
CA ALA A 111 -2.09 -7.59 4.39
C ALA A 111 -1.88 -8.55 3.22
N PRO A 112 -2.08 -9.85 3.42
CA PRO A 112 -1.68 -10.86 2.42
C PRO A 112 -2.19 -10.61 1.01
N ARG A 113 -3.45 -10.25 0.86
CA ARG A 113 -4.00 -10.02 -0.48
C ARG A 113 -3.37 -8.81 -1.14
N PHE A 114 -3.23 -7.75 -0.40
CA PHE A 114 -2.67 -6.52 -0.95
C PHE A 114 -1.18 -6.66 -1.20
N LEU A 115 -0.50 -7.45 -0.39
CA LEU A 115 0.92 -7.71 -0.60
C LEU A 115 1.19 -8.29 -1.98
N GLY A 116 0.32 -9.21 -2.42
CA GLY A 116 0.46 -9.78 -3.75
C GLY A 116 0.37 -8.73 -4.84
N LEU A 117 -0.57 -7.82 -4.71
CA LEU A 117 -0.71 -6.73 -5.68
C LEU A 117 0.49 -5.80 -5.65
N LEU A 118 0.96 -5.46 -4.45
CA LEU A 118 2.13 -4.61 -4.31
C LEU A 118 3.37 -5.24 -4.94
N ARG A 119 3.58 -6.51 -4.67
CA ARG A 119 4.75 -7.20 -5.20
C ARG A 119 4.73 -7.21 -6.72
N HIS A 120 3.57 -7.41 -7.30
CA HIS A 120 3.43 -7.38 -8.75
C HIS A 120 3.80 -6.00 -9.30
N GLU A 121 3.27 -4.95 -8.69
CA GLU A 121 3.55 -3.60 -9.17
C GLU A 121 5.00 -3.20 -8.93
N PHE A 122 5.57 -3.61 -7.81
CA PHE A 122 6.97 -3.33 -7.55
C PHE A 122 7.87 -3.99 -8.57
N THR A 123 7.56 -5.22 -8.96
CA THR A 123 8.36 -5.96 -9.94
C THR A 123 8.42 -5.21 -11.26
N THR A 124 7.32 -4.59 -11.67
CA THR A 124 7.29 -3.92 -12.96
C THR A 124 7.72 -2.46 -12.89
N THR A 125 7.67 -1.85 -11.73
CA THR A 125 7.87 -0.40 -11.60
C THR A 125 9.18 -0.03 -10.93
N VAL A 126 9.62 -0.82 -9.95
CA VAL A 126 10.81 -0.51 -9.16
C VAL A 126 11.91 -1.49 -9.54
N ARG A 127 13.08 -0.96 -9.90
CA ARG A 127 14.18 -1.82 -10.26
C ARG A 127 14.70 -2.64 -9.11
N GLN A 128 14.72 -2.03 -7.96
CA GLN A 128 15.23 -2.63 -6.75
C GLN A 128 14.17 -3.54 -6.14
N GLU A 129 14.58 -4.71 -5.67
CA GLU A 129 13.67 -5.58 -4.96
C GLU A 129 13.62 -5.17 -3.50
N PRO A 130 12.49 -5.39 -2.80
CA PRO A 130 12.45 -5.07 -1.38
C PRO A 130 13.41 -6.00 -0.62
N TYR A 131 14.04 -5.45 0.42
CA TYR A 131 14.94 -6.27 1.23
C TYR A 131 14.14 -7.17 2.19
N ALA A 132 12.88 -6.89 2.39
CA ALA A 132 12.00 -7.73 3.20
C ALA A 132 10.56 -7.53 2.75
N SER A 133 9.78 -8.61 2.80
CA SER A 133 8.34 -8.57 2.52
C SER A 133 7.65 -9.37 3.60
N VAL A 134 6.72 -8.76 4.30
CA VAL A 134 6.03 -9.40 5.43
C VAL A 134 4.53 -9.31 5.18
N ASP A 135 3.85 -10.46 5.28
CA ASP A 135 2.41 -10.51 5.02
C ASP A 135 1.63 -10.37 6.32
N LYS A 136 1.63 -9.16 6.87
CA LYS A 136 0.92 -8.84 8.08
C LYS A 136 0.16 -7.54 7.90
N ASP A 137 -1.02 -7.49 8.47
CA ASP A 137 -1.84 -6.28 8.44
C ASP A 137 -1.61 -5.51 9.73
N VAL A 138 -0.68 -4.58 9.67
CA VAL A 138 -0.29 -3.80 10.84
C VAL A 138 -0.37 -2.30 10.58
N VAL A 139 -1.20 -1.90 9.63
CA VAL A 139 -1.41 -0.49 9.37
C VAL A 139 -2.00 0.17 10.61
N GLY A 140 -1.39 1.25 11.04
CA GLY A 140 -1.88 1.95 12.24
C GLY A 140 -1.34 1.41 13.54
N GLN A 141 -0.57 0.34 13.51
CA GLN A 141 0.07 -0.16 14.71
C GLN A 141 1.28 0.70 15.05
N ASP A 142 1.73 0.56 16.28
CA ASP A 142 2.90 1.30 16.74
C ASP A 142 4.14 0.92 15.95
N GLU A 143 5.06 1.86 15.80
CA GLU A 143 6.29 1.61 15.05
C GLU A 143 7.09 0.43 15.62
N SER A 144 7.02 0.23 16.92
CA SER A 144 7.76 -0.89 17.53
C SER A 144 7.27 -2.23 17.03
N VAL A 145 5.98 -2.36 16.74
CA VAL A 145 5.43 -3.60 16.17
C VAL A 145 6.03 -3.86 14.80
N ILE A 146 6.11 -2.81 13.99
CA ILE A 146 6.65 -2.92 12.65
C ILE A 146 8.14 -3.24 12.71
N GLU A 147 8.87 -2.58 13.60
CA GLU A 147 10.29 -2.84 13.75
C GLU A 147 10.54 -4.29 14.14
N ASN A 148 9.74 -4.84 15.04
CA ASN A 148 9.88 -6.23 15.43
C ASN A 148 9.61 -7.19 14.29
N LEU A 149 8.60 -6.90 13.49
CA LEU A 149 8.31 -7.74 12.33
C LEU A 149 9.46 -7.75 11.33
N LEU A 150 10.06 -6.61 11.11
CA LEU A 150 11.17 -6.51 10.17
C LEU A 150 12.42 -7.19 10.71
N GLU A 151 12.61 -7.14 12.00
CA GLU A 151 13.75 -7.78 12.63
C GLU A 151 13.71 -9.29 12.49
N ASN A 152 12.51 -9.84 12.47
CA ASN A 152 12.30 -11.27 12.37
C ASN A 152 12.02 -11.75 10.95
N ALA A 153 12.08 -10.88 10.01
CA ALA A 153 11.77 -11.21 8.61
C ALA A 153 12.94 -11.89 7.90
#